data_017462b72a5503ab3ca860f7f922bdb5
#
_entry.id   017462b72a5503ab3ca860f7f922bdb5
#
_cell.length_a   1.000
_cell.length_b   1.000
_cell.length_c   1.000
_cell.angle_alpha   90.00
_cell.angle_beta   90.00
_cell.angle_gamma   90.00
#
_symmetry.space_group_name_H-M   'P 1'
#
loop_
_entity.id
_entity.type
_entity.pdbx_description
1 polymer ?
#
loop_
_entity_poly.entity_id
_entity_poly.type
_entity_poly.pdbx_seq_one_letter_code
_entity_poly.pdbx_strand_id
1 'polypeptide(L)'
;VAGENKDTHMGAKMVHSSEAGRLTYKTHTISGNTLTVVQESPNVRCETVFEGYDDTNAIRVHTVVTNITDSPIVLEEVSAFFVSGVGDKNEPDEMCFTDFLQSHHAECQPRTRSFRELRLCGGKSDSQQRVCGCNIGSWSTKEMLPMGIVEDQKNGNFLMFQIESNSSWYYELSDAAGKYYLY
;
A
#
# COMPACT_ATOMS: atom_id res chain seq x y z
N VAL A 1 5.83 -3.52 14.35
CA VAL A 1 6.75 -3.32 15.48
C VAL A 1 8.05 -4.03 15.17
N ALA A 2 9.19 -3.41 15.52
CA ALA A 2 10.53 -3.94 15.21
C ALA A 2 10.71 -5.37 15.79
N GLY A 3 11.27 -6.27 14.98
CA GLY A 3 11.54 -7.66 15.36
C GLY A 3 10.32 -8.58 15.39
N GLU A 4 9.13 -8.11 15.07
CA GLU A 4 7.90 -8.90 15.12
C GLU A 4 7.38 -9.33 13.74
N ASN A 5 8.14 -9.16 12.69
CA ASN A 5 7.75 -9.58 11.35
C ASN A 5 7.61 -11.11 11.27
N LYS A 6 6.52 -11.55 10.69
CA LYS A 6 6.27 -12.97 10.47
C LYS A 6 7.02 -13.44 9.23
N ASP A 7 7.99 -14.33 9.44
CA ASP A 7 8.66 -15.00 8.34
C ASP A 7 7.72 -16.00 7.66
N THR A 8 7.76 -16.03 6.34
CA THR A 8 7.18 -17.09 5.52
C THR A 8 8.28 -17.70 4.67
N HIS A 9 8.13 -18.95 4.24
CA HIS A 9 9.10 -19.59 3.34
C HIS A 9 9.17 -18.90 1.96
N MET A 10 8.24 -17.99 1.69
CA MET A 10 8.21 -17.14 0.48
C MET A 10 8.93 -15.80 0.69
N GLY A 11 9.55 -15.58 1.84
CA GLY A 11 10.16 -14.32 2.25
C GLY A 11 9.21 -13.39 2.99
N ALA A 12 9.78 -12.40 3.66
CA ALA A 12 9.03 -11.39 4.39
C ALA A 12 8.19 -10.53 3.41
N LYS A 13 6.94 -10.35 3.75
CA LYS A 13 5.99 -9.47 3.05
C LYS A 13 5.41 -8.49 4.04
N MET A 14 5.22 -7.24 3.66
CA MET A 14 4.68 -6.21 4.56
C MET A 14 3.31 -6.60 5.10
N VAL A 15 2.45 -7.16 4.24
CA VAL A 15 1.11 -7.64 4.59
C VAL A 15 1.09 -8.76 5.64
N HIS A 16 2.22 -9.40 5.91
CA HIS A 16 2.35 -10.51 6.86
C HIS A 16 3.03 -10.11 8.17
N SER A 17 3.04 -8.84 8.55
CA SER A 17 3.59 -8.45 9.85
C SER A 17 2.80 -9.11 11.00
N SER A 18 3.48 -9.53 12.05
CA SER A 18 2.83 -10.21 13.18
C SER A 18 1.90 -9.29 13.96
N GLU A 19 2.25 -8.01 14.08
CA GLU A 19 1.40 -7.04 14.76
C GLU A 19 0.11 -6.77 13.97
N ALA A 20 0.17 -6.67 12.65
CA ALA A 20 -1.03 -6.53 11.82
C ALA A 20 -1.98 -7.73 11.99
N GLY A 21 -1.45 -8.95 12.15
CA GLY A 21 -2.24 -10.16 12.41
C GLY A 21 -2.90 -10.21 13.79
N ARG A 22 -2.49 -9.36 14.73
CA ARG A 22 -3.07 -9.25 16.08
C ARG A 22 -4.10 -8.14 16.22
N LEU A 23 -4.18 -7.25 15.24
CA LEU A 23 -5.14 -6.16 15.24
C LEU A 23 -6.57 -6.73 15.14
N THR A 24 -7.41 -6.29 16.05
CA THR A 24 -8.84 -6.63 16.09
C THR A 24 -9.67 -5.37 15.97
N TYR A 25 -10.70 -5.42 15.15
CA TYR A 25 -11.66 -4.33 15.04
C TYR A 25 -12.31 -4.03 16.39
N LYS A 26 -12.41 -2.76 16.74
CA LYS A 26 -13.08 -2.28 17.96
C LYS A 26 -14.35 -1.49 17.64
N THR A 27 -14.22 -0.46 16.86
CA THR A 27 -15.32 0.44 16.52
C THR A 27 -15.01 1.23 15.25
N HIS A 28 -15.99 1.95 14.77
CA HIS A 28 -15.81 2.99 13.76
C HIS A 28 -16.76 4.16 14.04
N THR A 29 -16.42 5.30 13.50
CA THR A 29 -17.25 6.51 13.53
C THR A 29 -17.32 7.12 12.14
N ILE A 30 -18.48 7.69 11.80
CA ILE A 30 -18.69 8.45 10.57
C ILE A 30 -19.11 9.87 10.98
N SER A 31 -18.41 10.87 10.47
CA SER A 31 -18.71 12.28 10.68
C SER A 31 -18.53 13.06 9.39
N GLY A 32 -19.62 13.49 8.78
CA GLY A 32 -19.59 14.05 7.43
C GLY A 32 -18.99 13.05 6.44
N ASN A 33 -17.97 13.46 5.71
CA ASN A 33 -17.27 12.65 4.72
C ASN A 33 -16.06 11.89 5.29
N THR A 34 -15.96 11.80 6.61
CA THR A 34 -14.84 11.14 7.28
C THR A 34 -15.30 9.86 7.96
N LEU A 35 -14.64 8.74 7.64
CA LEU A 35 -14.75 7.47 8.34
C LEU A 35 -13.47 7.23 9.13
N THR A 36 -13.60 6.99 10.43
CA THR A 36 -12.49 6.56 11.29
C THR A 36 -12.73 5.13 11.76
N VAL A 37 -11.81 4.22 11.47
CA VAL A 37 -11.84 2.81 11.90
C VAL A 37 -10.80 2.60 12.98
N VAL A 38 -11.21 2.03 14.11
CA VAL A 38 -10.33 1.73 15.25
C VAL A 38 -10.08 0.25 15.35
N GLN A 39 -8.81 -0.13 15.38
CA GLN A 39 -8.34 -1.49 15.61
C GLN A 39 -7.33 -1.47 16.76
N GLU A 40 -7.28 -2.55 17.52
CA GLU A 40 -6.31 -2.70 18.62
C GLU A 40 -5.69 -4.08 18.64
N SER A 41 -4.42 -4.08 18.99
CA SER A 41 -3.65 -5.25 19.43
C SER A 41 -3.31 -5.11 20.93
N PRO A 42 -2.61 -6.05 21.54
CA PRO A 42 -2.09 -5.87 22.89
C PRO A 42 -1.13 -4.70 23.06
N ASN A 43 -0.50 -4.23 21.98
CA ASN A 43 0.58 -3.23 22.05
C ASN A 43 0.18 -1.87 21.50
N VAL A 44 -0.69 -1.84 20.50
CA VAL A 44 -1.01 -0.60 19.79
C VAL A 44 -2.50 -0.46 19.51
N ARG A 45 -2.94 0.78 19.50
CA ARG A 45 -4.22 1.20 18.93
C ARG A 45 -3.94 1.91 17.60
N CYS A 46 -4.62 1.48 16.56
CA CYS A 46 -4.55 2.06 15.22
C CYS A 46 -5.89 2.71 14.88
N GLU A 47 -5.85 3.96 14.46
CA GLU A 47 -7.00 4.71 13.97
C GLU A 47 -6.74 5.05 12.50
N THR A 48 -7.41 4.34 11.60
CA THR A 48 -7.32 4.62 10.16
C THR A 48 -8.44 5.55 9.77
N VAL A 49 -8.08 6.71 9.25
CA VAL A 49 -8.98 7.80 8.88
C VAL A 49 -9.07 7.87 7.36
N PHE A 50 -10.28 7.79 6.84
CA PHE A 50 -10.62 7.95 5.43
C PHE A 50 -11.40 9.24 5.26
N GLU A 51 -10.85 10.17 4.48
CA GLU A 51 -11.47 11.47 4.19
C GLU A 51 -11.90 11.49 2.71
N GLY A 52 -13.19 11.52 2.47
CA GLY A 52 -13.78 11.70 1.14
C GLY A 52 -13.97 13.19 0.81
N TYR A 53 -14.16 13.47 -0.47
CA TYR A 53 -14.42 14.83 -0.99
C TYR A 53 -15.66 14.81 -1.87
N ASP A 54 -16.55 15.81 -1.73
CA ASP A 54 -17.86 15.83 -2.40
C ASP A 54 -17.77 16.01 -3.91
N ASP A 55 -16.72 16.63 -4.39
CA ASP A 55 -16.53 17.04 -5.78
C ASP A 55 -15.51 16.19 -6.56
N THR A 56 -14.95 15.17 -5.92
CA THR A 56 -13.93 14.31 -6.54
C THR A 56 -14.09 12.84 -6.12
N ASN A 57 -13.55 11.93 -6.93
CA ASN A 57 -13.44 10.51 -6.58
C ASN A 57 -12.16 10.21 -5.78
N ALA A 58 -11.65 11.18 -5.03
CA ALA A 58 -10.46 11.03 -4.22
C ALA A 58 -10.80 10.69 -2.78
N ILE A 59 -9.97 9.86 -2.17
CA ILE A 59 -10.01 9.55 -0.75
C ILE A 59 -8.60 9.76 -0.20
N ARG A 60 -8.47 10.58 0.82
CA ARG A 60 -7.22 10.68 1.59
C ARG A 60 -7.26 9.71 2.75
N VAL A 61 -6.18 8.95 2.95
CA VAL A 61 -6.10 7.97 4.03
C VAL A 61 -4.85 8.21 4.86
N HIS A 62 -4.99 8.18 6.18
CA HIS A 62 -3.85 8.18 7.10
C HIS A 62 -4.14 7.30 8.32
N THR A 63 -3.07 6.82 8.96
CA THR A 63 -3.17 5.99 10.15
C THR A 63 -2.48 6.67 11.32
N VAL A 64 -3.18 6.77 12.45
CA VAL A 64 -2.63 7.21 13.73
C VAL A 64 -2.36 5.97 14.58
N VAL A 65 -1.12 5.81 15.03
CA VAL A 65 -0.72 4.69 15.88
C VAL A 65 -0.43 5.21 17.28
N THR A 66 -1.12 4.64 18.27
CA THR A 66 -0.92 4.95 19.68
C THR A 66 -0.34 3.73 20.38
N ASN A 67 0.78 3.92 21.06
CA ASN A 67 1.31 2.90 21.98
C ASN A 67 0.41 2.85 23.24
N ILE A 68 -0.18 1.68 23.49
CA ILE A 68 -1.07 1.46 24.65
C ILE A 68 -0.40 0.65 25.76
N THR A 69 0.92 0.48 25.70
CA THR A 69 1.71 -0.18 26.75
C THR A 69 2.45 0.84 27.61
N ASP A 70 2.94 0.40 28.76
CA ASP A 70 3.76 1.23 29.67
C ASP A 70 5.24 1.32 29.23
N SER A 71 5.63 0.63 28.18
CA SER A 71 7.00 0.57 27.69
C SER A 71 7.13 1.15 26.28
N PRO A 72 8.25 1.79 25.93
CA PRO A 72 8.49 2.25 24.56
C PRO A 72 8.43 1.09 23.56
N ILE A 73 7.81 1.34 22.42
CA ILE A 73 7.84 0.45 21.25
C ILE A 73 8.54 1.15 20.08
N VAL A 74 9.20 0.36 19.23
CA VAL A 74 9.82 0.87 18.01
C VAL A 74 8.96 0.48 16.83
N LEU A 75 8.49 1.48 16.10
CA LEU A 75 7.78 1.28 14.84
C LEU A 75 8.80 1.34 13.70
N GLU A 76 8.87 0.29 12.90
CA GLU A 76 9.69 0.27 11.68
C GLU A 76 8.93 0.86 10.50
N GLU A 77 7.62 0.59 10.47
CA GLU A 77 6.76 1.01 9.38
C GLU A 77 5.30 1.11 9.85
N VAL A 78 4.58 2.03 9.26
CA VAL A 78 3.13 2.19 9.44
C VAL A 78 2.48 2.24 8.07
N SER A 79 1.58 1.30 7.81
CA SER A 79 0.74 1.31 6.62
C SER A 79 -0.30 2.41 6.73
N ALA A 80 -0.37 3.26 5.71
CA ALA A 80 -1.46 4.22 5.59
C ALA A 80 -2.66 3.62 4.83
N PHE A 81 -2.39 2.69 3.90
CA PHE A 81 -3.41 2.15 3.02
C PHE A 81 -3.04 0.73 2.59
N PHE A 82 -4.06 -0.12 2.50
CA PHE A 82 -3.97 -1.44 1.89
C PHE A 82 -5.26 -1.73 1.13
N VAL A 83 -5.15 -2.12 -0.11
CA VAL A 83 -6.28 -2.57 -0.92
C VAL A 83 -5.95 -3.88 -1.62
N SER A 84 -6.88 -4.83 -1.63
CA SER A 84 -6.75 -6.10 -2.32
C SER A 84 -7.92 -6.33 -3.28
N GLY A 85 -7.74 -7.24 -4.22
CA GLY A 85 -8.75 -7.57 -5.22
C GLY A 85 -8.80 -6.58 -6.38
N VAL A 86 -7.73 -5.79 -6.58
CA VAL A 86 -7.64 -4.86 -7.71
C VAL A 86 -7.48 -5.66 -9.00
N GLY A 87 -8.57 -5.77 -9.78
CA GLY A 87 -8.57 -6.52 -11.04
C GLY A 87 -8.30 -8.03 -10.90
N ASP A 88 -8.64 -8.64 -9.75
CA ASP A 88 -8.31 -10.04 -9.42
C ASP A 88 -8.97 -11.09 -10.34
N LYS A 89 -9.98 -10.69 -11.11
CA LYS A 89 -10.63 -11.53 -12.13
C LYS A 89 -10.05 -11.38 -13.53
N ASN A 90 -9.18 -10.39 -13.72
CA ASN A 90 -8.60 -10.10 -15.03
C ASN A 90 -7.34 -10.94 -15.25
N GLU A 91 -7.05 -11.20 -16.53
CA GLU A 91 -5.77 -11.80 -16.87
C GLU A 91 -4.63 -10.78 -16.72
N PRO A 92 -3.39 -11.22 -16.46
CA PRO A 92 -2.25 -10.32 -16.28
C PRO A 92 -1.98 -9.37 -17.45
N ASP A 93 -2.42 -9.72 -18.67
CA ASP A 93 -2.30 -8.84 -19.84
C ASP A 93 -3.39 -7.75 -19.89
N GLU A 94 -4.47 -7.90 -19.13
CA GLU A 94 -5.54 -6.92 -19.02
C GLU A 94 -5.27 -5.84 -17.96
N MET A 95 -4.20 -6.00 -17.18
CA MET A 95 -3.81 -5.10 -16.11
C MET A 95 -2.48 -4.44 -16.40
N CYS A 96 -2.38 -3.14 -16.14
CA CYS A 96 -1.15 -2.36 -16.25
C CYS A 96 -0.82 -1.62 -14.96
N PHE A 97 0.47 -1.39 -14.76
CA PHE A 97 0.99 -0.52 -13.71
C PHE A 97 1.89 0.53 -14.32
N THR A 98 1.62 1.78 -13.96
CA THR A 98 2.45 2.94 -14.32
C THR A 98 3.08 3.49 -13.06
N ASP A 99 4.41 3.52 -13.05
CA ASP A 99 5.23 4.28 -12.11
C ASP A 99 5.91 5.45 -12.80
N PHE A 100 6.47 6.38 -12.05
CA PHE A 100 7.04 7.61 -12.58
C PHE A 100 8.48 7.75 -12.11
N LEU A 101 9.42 7.59 -13.03
CA LEU A 101 10.82 7.83 -12.76
C LEU A 101 11.11 9.32 -12.68
N GLN A 102 12.07 9.66 -11.86
CA GLN A 102 12.44 11.03 -11.59
C GLN A 102 13.97 11.17 -11.62
N SER A 103 14.47 12.16 -12.32
CA SER A 103 15.87 12.57 -12.25
C SER A 103 15.99 14.03 -12.65
N HIS A 104 17.13 14.63 -12.35
CA HIS A 104 17.41 16.01 -12.75
C HIS A 104 17.42 16.13 -14.28
N HIS A 105 16.66 17.06 -14.83
CA HIS A 105 16.38 17.27 -16.26
C HIS A 105 15.63 16.12 -16.96
N ALA A 106 15.05 15.18 -16.23
CA ALA A 106 14.18 14.13 -16.75
C ALA A 106 13.10 13.81 -15.72
N GLU A 107 12.34 14.84 -15.38
CA GLU A 107 11.29 14.79 -14.36
C GLU A 107 10.05 14.06 -14.88
N CYS A 108 9.39 13.34 -13.97
CA CYS A 108 8.08 12.71 -14.19
C CYS A 108 8.02 11.84 -15.44
N GLN A 109 8.95 10.90 -15.60
CA GLN A 109 8.97 9.97 -16.74
C GLN A 109 8.05 8.78 -16.48
N PRO A 110 6.87 8.65 -17.12
CA PRO A 110 5.98 7.53 -16.92
C PRO A 110 6.57 6.25 -17.51
N ARG A 111 6.38 5.14 -16.80
CA ARG A 111 6.79 3.81 -17.23
C ARG A 111 5.63 2.84 -17.01
N THR A 112 4.92 2.51 -18.09
CA THR A 112 3.78 1.58 -18.05
C THR A 112 4.22 0.17 -18.43
N ARG A 113 3.81 -0.82 -17.64
CA ARG A 113 4.09 -2.24 -17.87
C ARG A 113 2.86 -3.07 -17.53
N SER A 114 2.59 -4.11 -18.33
CA SER A 114 1.55 -5.08 -17.99
C SER A 114 1.92 -5.87 -16.72
N PHE A 115 0.93 -6.40 -16.03
CA PHE A 115 1.17 -7.29 -14.91
C PHE A 115 1.93 -8.54 -15.33
N ARG A 116 1.75 -9.01 -16.57
CA ARG A 116 2.54 -10.12 -17.13
C ARG A 116 4.02 -9.76 -17.24
N GLU A 117 4.37 -8.58 -17.75
CA GLU A 117 5.77 -8.11 -17.80
C GLU A 117 6.38 -7.98 -16.41
N LEU A 118 5.57 -7.59 -15.42
CA LEU A 118 5.94 -7.53 -14.02
C LEU A 118 5.95 -8.90 -13.32
N ARG A 119 5.57 -9.97 -14.02
CA ARG A 119 5.42 -11.35 -13.50
C ARG A 119 4.40 -11.49 -12.38
N LEU A 120 3.43 -10.60 -12.31
CA LEU A 120 2.28 -10.70 -11.42
C LEU A 120 1.25 -11.63 -12.08
N CYS A 121 0.93 -12.74 -11.44
CA CYS A 121 0.08 -13.79 -12.00
C CYS A 121 -1.22 -14.05 -11.21
N GLY A 122 -1.54 -13.17 -10.24
CA GLY A 122 -2.75 -13.29 -9.44
C GLY A 122 -2.84 -14.57 -8.61
N GLY A 123 -1.69 -15.09 -8.16
CA GLY A 123 -1.63 -16.35 -7.41
C GLY A 123 -1.83 -17.62 -8.25
N LYS A 124 -1.86 -17.51 -9.58
CA LYS A 124 -1.98 -18.65 -10.49
C LYS A 124 -0.71 -19.51 -10.60
N SER A 125 0.38 -19.07 -10.01
CA SER A 125 1.65 -19.79 -9.95
C SER A 125 2.19 -19.79 -8.52
N ASP A 126 3.10 -20.71 -8.23
CA ASP A 126 3.81 -20.77 -6.94
C ASP A 126 4.78 -19.56 -6.76
N SER A 127 5.03 -18.82 -7.83
CA SER A 127 5.85 -17.62 -7.81
C SER A 127 5.02 -16.42 -7.36
N GLN A 128 5.28 -15.97 -6.16
CA GLN A 128 4.71 -14.75 -5.62
C GLN A 128 5.66 -13.58 -5.90
N GLN A 129 5.24 -12.70 -6.79
CA GLN A 129 6.02 -11.56 -7.22
C GLN A 129 5.57 -10.29 -6.49
N ARG A 130 6.50 -9.38 -6.30
CA ARG A 130 6.19 -8.01 -5.89
C ARG A 130 6.98 -6.99 -6.70
N VAL A 131 6.35 -5.88 -6.92
CA VAL A 131 6.94 -4.67 -7.49
C VAL A 131 6.84 -3.60 -6.43
N CYS A 132 7.94 -2.95 -6.11
CA CYS A 132 7.95 -1.91 -5.10
C CYS A 132 8.64 -0.66 -5.60
N GLY A 133 8.21 0.48 -5.08
CA GLY A 133 8.92 1.75 -5.15
C GLY A 133 9.19 2.24 -3.74
N CYS A 134 10.29 2.93 -3.57
CA CYS A 134 10.66 3.50 -2.28
C CYS A 134 11.57 4.71 -2.45
N ASN A 135 11.62 5.50 -1.41
CA ASN A 135 12.66 6.50 -1.21
C ASN A 135 13.17 6.45 0.23
N ILE A 136 14.46 6.66 0.40
CA ILE A 136 15.10 6.74 1.70
C ILE A 136 15.78 8.10 1.82
N GLY A 137 15.43 8.85 2.86
CA GLY A 137 16.01 10.16 3.16
C GLY A 137 15.01 11.31 3.00
N SER A 138 15.52 12.53 3.04
CA SER A 138 14.72 13.76 3.12
C SER A 138 14.27 14.32 1.76
N TRP A 139 14.66 13.71 0.66
CA TRP A 139 14.24 14.11 -0.69
C TRP A 139 13.32 13.04 -1.27
N SER A 140 12.00 13.19 -1.07
CA SER A 140 10.99 12.16 -1.37
C SER A 140 10.82 11.86 -2.87
N THR A 141 11.29 12.72 -3.75
CA THR A 141 11.17 12.56 -5.22
C THR A 141 12.51 12.41 -5.91
N LYS A 142 13.49 11.80 -5.25
CA LYS A 142 14.86 11.73 -5.77
C LYS A 142 14.99 10.86 -7.03
N GLU A 143 14.43 9.66 -7.02
CA GLU A 143 14.59 8.68 -8.11
C GLU A 143 13.24 8.26 -8.71
N MET A 144 12.18 8.37 -7.93
CA MET A 144 10.81 8.08 -8.32
C MET A 144 9.86 9.08 -7.68
N LEU A 145 8.71 9.30 -8.29
CA LEU A 145 7.63 10.00 -7.64
C LEU A 145 6.88 9.05 -6.70
N PRO A 146 6.41 9.53 -5.52
CA PRO A 146 5.67 8.75 -4.55
C PRO A 146 4.21 8.50 -5.02
N MET A 147 4.04 7.93 -6.21
CA MET A 147 2.73 7.73 -6.84
C MET A 147 2.78 6.60 -7.87
N GLY A 148 1.62 6.10 -8.22
CA GLY A 148 1.46 5.12 -9.28
C GLY A 148 0.00 4.99 -9.73
N ILE A 149 -0.20 4.30 -10.85
CA ILE A 149 -1.51 4.03 -11.42
C ILE A 149 -1.62 2.54 -11.72
N VAL A 150 -2.63 1.89 -11.16
CA VAL A 150 -3.05 0.54 -11.54
C VAL A 150 -4.25 0.68 -12.45
N GLU A 151 -4.17 0.12 -13.64
CA GLU A 151 -5.18 0.27 -14.68
C GLU A 151 -5.73 -1.09 -15.11
N ASP A 152 -7.05 -1.21 -15.13
CA ASP A 152 -7.81 -2.30 -15.73
C ASP A 152 -8.15 -1.92 -17.18
N GLN A 153 -7.36 -2.39 -18.12
CA GLN A 153 -7.53 -2.06 -19.55
C GLN A 153 -8.79 -2.69 -20.15
N LYS A 154 -9.32 -3.75 -19.52
CA LYS A 154 -10.54 -4.41 -19.98
C LYS A 154 -11.79 -3.56 -19.73
N ASN A 155 -11.86 -2.92 -18.56
CA ASN A 155 -13.02 -2.16 -18.13
C ASN A 155 -12.80 -0.65 -18.17
N GLY A 156 -11.57 -0.18 -18.42
CA GLY A 156 -11.20 1.23 -18.41
C GLY A 156 -11.18 1.86 -17.02
N ASN A 157 -11.17 1.06 -15.97
CA ASN A 157 -11.07 1.54 -14.59
C ASN A 157 -9.61 1.70 -14.19
N PHE A 158 -9.35 2.65 -13.30
CA PHE A 158 -8.02 2.83 -12.74
C PHE A 158 -8.07 3.24 -11.27
N LEU A 159 -7.01 2.88 -10.56
CA LEU A 159 -6.71 3.33 -9.21
C LEU A 159 -5.39 4.09 -9.26
N MET A 160 -5.44 5.39 -9.05
CA MET A 160 -4.25 6.23 -8.85
C MET A 160 -4.02 6.40 -7.35
N PHE A 161 -2.78 6.29 -6.92
CA PHE A 161 -2.38 6.58 -5.55
C PHE A 161 -1.22 7.56 -5.51
N GLN A 162 -1.15 8.32 -4.43
CA GLN A 162 -0.04 9.20 -4.10
C GLN A 162 0.26 9.10 -2.61
N ILE A 163 1.54 9.04 -2.27
CA ILE A 163 2.02 9.03 -0.89
C ILE A 163 2.43 10.44 -0.52
N GLU A 164 1.74 11.03 0.45
CA GLU A 164 2.02 12.36 0.97
C GLU A 164 3.14 12.29 2.04
N SER A 165 4.37 12.09 1.59
CA SER A 165 5.55 12.10 2.46
C SER A 165 6.63 13.00 1.88
N ASN A 166 7.25 13.78 2.73
CA ASN A 166 8.42 14.61 2.40
C ASN A 166 9.76 13.93 2.72
N SER A 167 9.72 12.65 3.10
CA SER A 167 10.90 11.87 3.49
C SER A 167 10.81 10.45 2.93
N SER A 168 11.18 9.46 3.71
CA SER A 168 11.13 8.05 3.30
C SER A 168 9.69 7.56 3.11
N TRP A 169 9.49 6.78 2.06
CA TRP A 169 8.21 6.14 1.74
C TRP A 169 8.45 4.82 1.01
N TYR A 170 7.41 3.98 0.99
CA TYR A 170 7.41 2.70 0.32
C TYR A 170 6.00 2.38 -0.21
N TYR A 171 5.91 1.72 -1.34
CA TYR A 171 4.71 1.03 -1.79
C TYR A 171 5.06 -0.35 -2.35
N GLU A 172 4.10 -1.26 -2.32
CA GLU A 172 4.21 -2.60 -2.88
C GLU A 172 2.96 -2.96 -3.68
N LEU A 173 3.14 -3.37 -4.93
CA LEU A 173 2.14 -4.03 -5.75
C LEU A 173 2.53 -5.50 -5.86
N SER A 174 1.65 -6.42 -5.47
CA SER A 174 2.00 -7.84 -5.38
C SER A 174 0.80 -8.75 -5.61
N ASP A 175 1.07 -10.03 -5.85
CA ASP A 175 0.10 -11.11 -5.91
C ASP A 175 0.26 -12.16 -4.80
N ALA A 176 1.05 -11.87 -3.78
CA ALA A 176 1.45 -12.81 -2.73
C ALA A 176 0.29 -13.30 -1.83
N ALA A 177 -0.84 -12.60 -1.82
CA ALA A 177 -2.02 -12.98 -1.03
C ALA A 177 -3.06 -13.78 -1.85
N GLY A 178 -2.70 -14.30 -3.02
CA GLY A 178 -3.61 -14.98 -3.95
C GLY A 178 -4.50 -14.03 -4.75
N LYS A 179 -4.31 -12.73 -4.58
CA LYS A 179 -4.99 -11.63 -5.29
C LYS A 179 -3.98 -10.51 -5.50
N TYR A 180 -4.25 -9.66 -6.48
CA TYR A 180 -3.48 -8.43 -6.61
C TYR A 180 -3.79 -7.50 -5.45
N TYR A 181 -2.77 -6.95 -4.82
CA TYR A 181 -2.92 -5.94 -3.78
C TYR A 181 -1.91 -4.80 -3.96
N LEU A 182 -2.30 -3.66 -3.48
CA LEU A 182 -1.49 -2.46 -3.33
C LEU A 182 -1.39 -2.14 -1.82
N TYR A 183 -0.14 -1.95 -1.37
CA TYR A 183 0.20 -1.61 -0.01
C TYR A 183 1.02 -0.32 0.01
#